data_92951987e4c3a94c8b9ab0786b5c04c9
#
_entry.id   92951987e4c3a94c8b9ab0786b5c04c9
#
_cell.length_a   1.000
_cell.length_b   1.000
_cell.length_c   1.000
_cell.angle_alpha   90.00
_cell.angle_beta   90.00
_cell.angle_gamma   90.00
#
_symmetry.space_group_name_H-M   'P 1'
#
loop_
_entity.id
_entity.type
_entity.pdbx_description
1 polymer ?
#
loop_
_entity_poly.entity_id
_entity_poly.type
_entity_poly.pdbx_seq_one_letter_code
_entity_poly.pdbx_strand_id
1 'polypeptide(L)'
;MTLPSAALIRLSLNQATIPSWTLPQATEACARAGLGWIAPWRDRVAEAGLAASVRAIRDAELGVSSLCRGGWFCAADEASRVERMDDNRRAVEEAAELGAACLVLVCGPAPDRSLDAARGYIVQAVAELAEHAASHGVVLAVEPLHPMYCADRSVIVTLDQAQTVARSAGPPGRVGVVVDAYHVWWDPDLYQNLALCAGRILGFHVSDWLVPTPDILNGRGLMGDGIIELRRLRRAVDATGYGGPIEVEIFNRALWALPAEEALNLVAARYLTHVADEEVSS
;
A
#
# COMPACT_ATOMS: atom_id res chain seq x y z
N MET A 1 14.32 -20.35 -19.92
CA MET A 1 14.02 -19.78 -18.61
C MET A 1 15.11 -18.75 -18.33
N THR A 2 14.80 -17.47 -18.50
CA THR A 2 15.66 -16.38 -18.01
C THR A 2 15.56 -16.41 -16.47
N LEU A 3 16.70 -16.44 -15.77
CA LEU A 3 16.72 -16.25 -14.32
C LEU A 3 16.02 -14.93 -14.00
N PRO A 4 15.19 -14.85 -12.96
CA PRO A 4 14.54 -13.61 -12.57
C PRO A 4 15.61 -12.55 -12.34
N SER A 5 15.42 -11.34 -12.87
CA SER A 5 16.30 -10.22 -12.58
C SER A 5 16.32 -10.00 -11.06
N ALA A 6 17.49 -9.79 -10.47
CA ALA A 6 17.62 -9.46 -9.05
C ALA A 6 16.73 -8.26 -8.67
N ALA A 7 16.42 -7.40 -9.64
CA ALA A 7 15.52 -6.27 -9.45
C ALA A 7 14.06 -6.67 -9.17
N LEU A 8 13.59 -7.84 -9.64
CA LEU A 8 12.22 -8.31 -9.40
C LEU A 8 12.02 -8.82 -7.95
N ILE A 9 13.08 -9.09 -7.22
CA ILE A 9 12.98 -9.58 -5.83
C ILE A 9 12.32 -8.54 -4.90
N ARG A 10 12.38 -7.24 -5.22
CA ARG A 10 11.68 -6.19 -4.48
C ARG A 10 10.28 -5.87 -5.03
N LEU A 11 9.92 -6.40 -6.19
CA LEU A 11 8.60 -6.15 -6.77
C LEU A 11 7.53 -6.90 -5.99
N SER A 12 6.51 -6.18 -5.54
CA SER A 12 5.28 -6.71 -4.99
C SER A 12 4.12 -6.41 -5.91
N LEU A 13 3.32 -7.43 -6.23
CA LEU A 13 2.05 -7.25 -6.93
C LEU A 13 0.93 -6.98 -5.92
N ASN A 14 0.38 -5.77 -5.93
CA ASN A 14 -0.90 -5.52 -5.26
C ASN A 14 -2.02 -6.19 -6.05
N GLN A 15 -2.82 -7.01 -5.39
CA GLN A 15 -3.82 -7.86 -6.05
C GLN A 15 -4.91 -7.06 -6.79
N ALA A 16 -5.17 -5.81 -6.39
CA ALA A 16 -6.09 -4.93 -7.12
C ALA A 16 -5.61 -4.58 -8.54
N THR A 17 -4.32 -4.76 -8.84
CA THR A 17 -3.75 -4.54 -10.17
C THR A 17 -4.24 -5.58 -11.19
N ILE A 18 -4.50 -6.83 -10.74
CA ILE A 18 -5.00 -7.92 -11.58
C ILE A 18 -6.17 -8.62 -10.85
N PRO A 19 -7.35 -7.97 -10.76
CA PRO A 19 -8.47 -8.46 -9.95
C PRO A 19 -9.16 -9.71 -10.52
N SER A 20 -8.83 -10.10 -11.74
CA SER A 20 -9.39 -11.32 -12.37
C SER A 20 -8.83 -12.62 -11.79
N TRP A 21 -7.68 -12.57 -11.11
CA TRP A 21 -7.13 -13.71 -10.39
C TRP A 21 -7.69 -13.85 -8.98
N THR A 22 -7.93 -15.08 -8.56
CA THR A 22 -8.05 -15.40 -7.14
C THR A 22 -6.68 -15.25 -6.46
N LEU A 23 -6.64 -15.12 -5.13
CA LEU A 23 -5.38 -14.97 -4.43
C LEU A 23 -4.41 -16.15 -4.70
N PRO A 24 -4.82 -17.44 -4.68
CA PRO A 24 -3.92 -18.54 -5.06
C PRO A 24 -3.38 -18.42 -6.48
N GLN A 25 -4.19 -18.03 -7.46
CA GLN A 25 -3.73 -17.82 -8.84
C GLN A 25 -2.70 -16.70 -8.95
N ALA A 26 -2.97 -15.56 -8.29
CA ALA A 26 -2.03 -14.44 -8.25
C ALA A 26 -0.70 -14.83 -7.60
N THR A 27 -0.76 -15.57 -6.49
CA THR A 27 0.42 -16.07 -5.77
C THR A 27 1.28 -16.97 -6.65
N GLU A 28 0.67 -17.97 -7.30
CA GLU A 28 1.36 -18.87 -8.22
C GLU A 28 1.99 -18.12 -9.41
N ALA A 29 1.26 -17.17 -10.01
CA ALA A 29 1.75 -16.38 -11.13
C ALA A 29 2.93 -15.47 -10.72
N CYS A 30 2.88 -14.82 -9.56
CA CYS A 30 3.98 -14.02 -9.03
C CYS A 30 5.25 -14.86 -8.82
N ALA A 31 5.12 -16.05 -8.23
CA ALA A 31 6.26 -16.95 -8.01
C ALA A 31 6.86 -17.41 -9.34
N ARG A 32 6.04 -17.81 -10.33
CA ARG A 32 6.53 -18.16 -11.67
C ARG A 32 7.25 -17.02 -12.37
N ALA A 33 6.79 -15.79 -12.18
CA ALA A 33 7.40 -14.60 -12.77
C ALA A 33 8.66 -14.13 -12.02
N GLY A 34 8.98 -14.73 -10.88
CA GLY A 34 10.16 -14.39 -10.06
C GLY A 34 10.00 -13.14 -9.21
N LEU A 35 8.76 -12.74 -8.90
CA LEU A 35 8.50 -11.69 -7.93
C LEU A 35 8.82 -12.20 -6.51
N GLY A 36 9.28 -11.29 -5.63
CA GLY A 36 9.55 -11.66 -4.23
C GLY A 36 8.34 -11.49 -3.30
N TRP A 37 7.33 -10.71 -3.72
CA TRP A 37 6.27 -10.25 -2.83
C TRP A 37 4.91 -10.19 -3.49
N ILE A 38 3.86 -10.26 -2.65
CA ILE A 38 2.46 -10.02 -3.01
C ILE A 38 1.80 -9.15 -1.94
N ALA A 39 0.84 -8.31 -2.34
CA ALA A 39 -0.01 -7.53 -1.43
C ALA A 39 -1.47 -7.96 -1.62
N PRO A 40 -1.98 -8.85 -0.76
CA PRO A 40 -3.38 -9.26 -0.82
C PRO A 40 -4.32 -8.19 -0.29
N TRP A 41 -5.58 -8.24 -0.76
CA TRP A 41 -6.68 -7.49 -0.21
C TRP A 41 -7.54 -8.37 0.67
N ARG A 42 -8.11 -7.81 1.75
CA ARG A 42 -8.90 -8.55 2.75
C ARG A 42 -10.11 -9.28 2.15
N ASP A 43 -10.79 -8.67 1.17
CA ASP A 43 -11.88 -9.32 0.45
C ASP A 43 -11.42 -10.56 -0.32
N ARG A 44 -10.24 -10.51 -0.95
CA ARG A 44 -9.64 -11.64 -1.66
C ARG A 44 -9.16 -12.73 -0.72
N VAL A 45 -8.66 -12.35 0.45
CA VAL A 45 -8.34 -13.29 1.53
C VAL A 45 -9.60 -13.97 2.03
N ALA A 46 -10.69 -13.22 2.22
CA ALA A 46 -11.98 -13.77 2.66
C ALA A 46 -12.59 -14.72 1.62
N GLU A 47 -12.52 -14.39 0.33
CA GLU A 47 -12.97 -15.25 -0.77
C GLU A 47 -12.22 -16.58 -0.83
N ALA A 48 -10.91 -16.57 -0.65
CA ALA A 48 -10.07 -17.76 -0.68
C ALA A 48 -10.07 -18.54 0.65
N GLY A 49 -10.42 -17.85 1.74
CA GLY A 49 -10.26 -18.32 3.11
C GLY A 49 -8.84 -18.08 3.66
N LEU A 50 -8.74 -17.53 4.89
CA LEU A 50 -7.46 -17.11 5.49
C LEU A 50 -6.43 -18.23 5.52
N ALA A 51 -6.78 -19.41 6.04
CA ALA A 51 -5.87 -20.54 6.12
C ALA A 51 -5.39 -21.04 4.74
N ALA A 52 -6.24 -20.96 3.71
CA ALA A 52 -5.86 -21.32 2.34
C ALA A 52 -4.91 -20.27 1.75
N SER A 53 -5.16 -18.97 2.01
CA SER A 53 -4.31 -17.86 1.62
C SER A 53 -2.90 -17.97 2.21
N VAL A 54 -2.80 -18.23 3.51
CA VAL A 54 -1.52 -18.45 4.21
C VAL A 54 -0.74 -19.62 3.59
N ARG A 55 -1.41 -20.73 3.31
CA ARG A 55 -0.75 -21.89 2.65
C ARG A 55 -0.26 -21.54 1.25
N ALA A 56 -1.11 -20.92 0.43
CA ALA A 56 -0.75 -20.58 -0.96
C ALA A 56 0.49 -19.65 -1.02
N ILE A 57 0.52 -18.62 -0.17
CA ILE A 57 1.64 -17.67 -0.12
C ILE A 57 2.92 -18.34 0.36
N ARG A 58 2.83 -19.14 1.43
CA ARG A 58 3.97 -19.87 1.96
C ARG A 58 4.54 -20.89 0.97
N ASP A 59 3.66 -21.66 0.32
CA ASP A 59 4.07 -22.73 -0.62
C ASP A 59 4.67 -22.13 -1.90
N ALA A 60 4.36 -20.86 -2.21
CA ALA A 60 4.97 -20.08 -3.28
C ALA A 60 6.26 -19.32 -2.86
N GLU A 61 6.65 -19.39 -1.59
CA GLU A 61 7.83 -18.71 -1.01
C GLU A 61 7.80 -17.18 -1.21
N LEU A 62 6.61 -16.57 -1.26
CA LEU A 62 6.45 -15.12 -1.37
C LEU A 62 6.36 -14.44 0.01
N GLY A 63 6.95 -13.25 0.12
CA GLY A 63 6.65 -12.34 1.20
C GLY A 63 5.30 -11.62 1.00
N VAL A 64 4.67 -11.19 2.09
CA VAL A 64 3.50 -10.31 2.04
C VAL A 64 3.96 -8.89 2.36
N SER A 65 3.94 -7.99 1.35
CA SER A 65 4.42 -6.61 1.51
C SER A 65 3.50 -5.77 2.38
N SER A 66 2.20 -5.97 2.22
CA SER A 66 1.16 -5.30 2.99
C SER A 66 -0.12 -6.12 2.98
N LEU A 67 -1.01 -5.89 3.94
CA LEU A 67 -2.42 -6.25 3.83
C LEU A 67 -3.24 -4.98 3.63
N CYS A 68 -4.03 -4.91 2.58
CA CYS A 68 -4.96 -3.82 2.34
C CYS A 68 -6.38 -4.29 2.69
N ARG A 69 -7.14 -3.60 3.49
CA ARG A 69 -6.77 -2.45 4.30
C ARG A 69 -7.51 -2.46 5.63
N GLY A 70 -6.91 -1.84 6.62
CA GLY A 70 -7.61 -1.31 7.78
C GLY A 70 -8.00 0.16 7.61
N GLY A 71 -8.40 0.81 8.70
CA GLY A 71 -8.74 2.22 8.74
C GLY A 71 -10.24 2.50 8.81
N TRP A 72 -10.71 3.56 8.12
CA TRP A 72 -12.10 4.01 8.15
C TRP A 72 -12.62 4.31 9.55
N PHE A 73 -11.78 4.93 10.40
CA PHE A 73 -12.05 5.09 11.83
C PHE A 73 -13.24 5.98 12.16
N CYS A 74 -13.43 7.08 11.40
CA CYS A 74 -14.42 8.10 11.71
C CYS A 74 -15.85 7.64 11.38
N ALA A 75 -16.76 7.80 12.35
CA ALA A 75 -18.20 7.61 12.19
C ALA A 75 -18.96 8.68 12.95
N ALA A 76 -20.25 8.87 12.58
CA ALA A 76 -21.09 9.90 13.18
C ALA A 76 -21.48 9.55 14.64
N ASP A 77 -21.59 8.27 14.95
CA ASP A 77 -22.04 7.76 16.26
C ASP A 77 -21.00 6.79 16.85
N GLU A 78 -21.11 6.59 18.15
CA GLU A 78 -20.18 5.76 18.92
C GLU A 78 -20.30 4.27 18.56
N ALA A 79 -21.49 3.76 18.33
CA ALA A 79 -21.68 2.35 18.01
C ALA A 79 -20.97 1.98 16.71
N SER A 80 -21.11 2.83 15.68
CA SER A 80 -20.39 2.66 14.41
C SER A 80 -18.88 2.78 14.58
N ARG A 81 -18.36 3.62 15.48
CA ARG A 81 -16.92 3.70 15.79
C ARG A 81 -16.41 2.42 16.40
N VAL A 82 -17.14 1.83 17.33
CA VAL A 82 -16.82 0.54 17.96
C VAL A 82 -16.76 -0.56 16.89
N GLU A 83 -17.77 -0.67 16.03
CA GLU A 83 -17.80 -1.66 14.95
C GLU A 83 -16.59 -1.52 14.00
N ARG A 84 -16.21 -0.29 13.65
CA ARG A 84 -15.03 -0.03 12.84
C ARG A 84 -13.73 -0.42 13.54
N MET A 85 -13.62 -0.13 14.84
CA MET A 85 -12.46 -0.54 15.62
C MET A 85 -12.35 -2.06 15.71
N ASP A 86 -13.45 -2.76 15.91
CA ASP A 86 -13.48 -4.23 15.95
C ASP A 86 -13.13 -4.84 14.58
N ASP A 87 -13.53 -4.20 13.47
CA ASP A 87 -13.07 -4.62 12.14
C ASP A 87 -11.57 -4.40 11.95
N ASN A 88 -11.04 -3.30 12.46
CA ASN A 88 -9.59 -3.04 12.42
C ASN A 88 -8.78 -4.03 13.27
N ARG A 89 -9.31 -4.48 14.42
CA ARG A 89 -8.68 -5.54 15.22
C ARG A 89 -8.64 -6.86 14.44
N ARG A 90 -9.73 -7.23 13.75
CA ARG A 90 -9.73 -8.40 12.85
C ARG A 90 -8.72 -8.24 11.72
N ALA A 91 -8.58 -7.05 11.14
CA ALA A 91 -7.59 -6.79 10.09
C ALA A 91 -6.15 -6.98 10.60
N VAL A 92 -5.88 -6.63 11.86
CA VAL A 92 -4.59 -6.91 12.51
C VAL A 92 -4.36 -8.41 12.65
N GLU A 93 -5.36 -9.17 13.11
CA GLU A 93 -5.26 -10.62 13.26
C GLU A 93 -5.03 -11.31 11.89
N GLU A 94 -5.76 -10.88 10.85
CA GLU A 94 -5.55 -11.34 9.47
C GLU A 94 -4.12 -11.03 8.97
N ALA A 95 -3.61 -9.82 9.24
CA ALA A 95 -2.25 -9.41 8.86
C ALA A 95 -1.18 -10.26 9.57
N ALA A 96 -1.39 -10.56 10.85
CA ALA A 96 -0.51 -11.41 11.63
C ALA A 96 -0.43 -12.83 11.05
N GLU A 97 -1.58 -13.45 10.77
CA GLU A 97 -1.66 -14.80 10.20
C GLU A 97 -1.01 -14.90 8.81
N LEU A 98 -1.15 -13.84 7.99
CA LEU A 98 -0.53 -13.75 6.67
C LEU A 98 0.97 -13.43 6.73
N GLY A 99 1.50 -13.02 7.88
CA GLY A 99 2.87 -12.55 8.02
C GLY A 99 3.13 -11.25 7.23
N ALA A 100 2.13 -10.37 7.12
CA ALA A 100 2.25 -9.12 6.38
C ALA A 100 3.27 -8.19 7.03
N ALA A 101 4.13 -7.56 6.22
CA ALA A 101 5.12 -6.60 6.70
C ALA A 101 4.46 -5.38 7.35
N CYS A 102 3.26 -5.01 6.88
CA CYS A 102 2.43 -4.00 7.55
C CYS A 102 0.94 -4.15 7.20
N LEU A 103 0.07 -3.56 8.03
CA LEU A 103 -1.32 -3.32 7.72
C LEU A 103 -1.48 -1.87 7.24
N VAL A 104 -1.92 -1.68 5.99
CA VAL A 104 -2.18 -0.35 5.42
C VAL A 104 -3.46 0.22 6.01
N LEU A 105 -3.41 1.48 6.46
CA LEU A 105 -4.53 2.20 7.04
C LEU A 105 -4.97 3.36 6.14
N VAL A 106 -6.13 3.20 5.51
CA VAL A 106 -6.88 4.29 4.86
C VAL A 106 -7.84 4.87 5.88
N CYS A 107 -7.53 6.05 6.43
CA CYS A 107 -8.09 6.53 7.69
C CYS A 107 -9.61 6.87 7.66
N GLY A 108 -10.19 7.07 6.48
CA GLY A 108 -11.61 7.40 6.32
C GLY A 108 -11.90 8.89 6.19
N PRO A 109 -13.08 9.26 5.65
CA PRO A 109 -13.53 10.65 5.54
C PRO A 109 -14.05 11.18 6.89
N ALA A 110 -14.16 12.51 7.00
CA ALA A 110 -14.86 13.12 8.13
C ALA A 110 -16.38 12.81 8.05
N PRO A 111 -17.01 12.45 9.15
CA PRO A 111 -18.46 12.19 9.20
C PRO A 111 -19.29 13.48 9.15
N ASP A 112 -18.65 14.61 9.36
CA ASP A 112 -19.19 15.95 9.39
C ASP A 112 -18.26 16.93 8.66
N ARG A 113 -18.42 18.23 8.90
CA ARG A 113 -17.60 19.28 8.26
C ARG A 113 -16.29 19.59 9.00
N SER A 114 -15.99 18.91 10.10
CA SER A 114 -14.82 19.18 10.94
C SER A 114 -13.66 18.24 10.60
N LEU A 115 -12.84 18.62 9.61
CA LEU A 115 -11.66 17.85 9.23
C LEU A 115 -10.66 17.73 10.40
N ASP A 116 -10.49 18.80 11.20
CA ASP A 116 -9.53 18.78 12.30
C ASP A 116 -9.98 17.87 13.44
N ALA A 117 -11.29 17.84 13.76
CA ALA A 117 -11.83 16.90 14.73
C ALA A 117 -11.67 15.44 14.25
N ALA A 118 -11.91 15.18 12.97
CA ALA A 118 -11.70 13.86 12.36
C ALA A 118 -10.23 13.42 12.44
N ARG A 119 -9.29 14.30 12.10
CA ARG A 119 -7.84 14.04 12.22
C ARG A 119 -7.42 13.77 13.68
N GLY A 120 -7.94 14.56 14.63
CA GLY A 120 -7.69 14.34 16.05
C GLY A 120 -8.20 12.99 16.54
N TYR A 121 -9.39 12.58 16.11
CA TYR A 121 -9.94 11.26 16.41
C TYR A 121 -9.11 10.12 15.79
N ILE A 122 -8.66 10.28 14.54
CA ILE A 122 -7.81 9.28 13.86
C ILE A 122 -6.52 9.02 14.65
N VAL A 123 -5.88 10.08 15.18
CA VAL A 123 -4.68 9.91 16.03
C VAL A 123 -4.97 9.01 17.22
N GLN A 124 -6.09 9.23 17.93
CA GLN A 124 -6.49 8.42 19.08
C GLN A 124 -6.81 6.98 18.68
N ALA A 125 -7.57 6.79 17.61
CA ALA A 125 -7.96 5.48 17.12
C ALA A 125 -6.75 4.64 16.63
N VAL A 126 -5.80 5.26 15.92
CA VAL A 126 -4.56 4.58 15.50
C VAL A 126 -3.68 4.24 16.71
N ALA A 127 -3.60 5.10 17.72
CA ALA A 127 -2.86 4.81 18.95
C ALA A 127 -3.45 3.62 19.72
N GLU A 128 -4.78 3.55 19.84
CA GLU A 128 -5.48 2.41 20.45
C GLU A 128 -5.21 1.12 19.66
N LEU A 129 -5.37 1.17 18.33
CA LEU A 129 -5.12 0.01 17.47
C LEU A 129 -3.66 -0.44 17.51
N ALA A 130 -2.71 0.48 17.67
CA ALA A 130 -1.28 0.17 17.71
C ALA A 130 -0.89 -0.70 18.91
N GLU A 131 -1.57 -0.57 20.06
CA GLU A 131 -1.36 -1.47 21.19
C GLU A 131 -1.83 -2.91 20.89
N HIS A 132 -3.00 -3.05 20.24
CA HIS A 132 -3.48 -4.34 19.79
C HIS A 132 -2.56 -4.93 18.72
N ALA A 133 -2.16 -4.15 17.73
CA ALA A 133 -1.26 -4.58 16.66
C ALA A 133 0.10 -5.05 17.21
N ALA A 134 0.65 -4.34 18.19
CA ALA A 134 1.91 -4.72 18.82
C ALA A 134 1.83 -6.08 19.53
N SER A 135 0.69 -6.41 20.16
CA SER A 135 0.48 -7.73 20.81
C SER A 135 0.44 -8.88 19.81
N HIS A 136 0.17 -8.60 18.52
CA HIS A 136 0.16 -9.57 17.42
C HIS A 136 1.40 -9.48 16.51
N GLY A 137 2.37 -8.63 16.85
CA GLY A 137 3.59 -8.43 16.04
C GLY A 137 3.35 -7.72 14.70
N VAL A 138 2.22 -7.00 14.56
CA VAL A 138 1.84 -6.27 13.35
C VAL A 138 2.25 -4.81 13.45
N VAL A 139 2.73 -4.25 12.35
CA VAL A 139 3.07 -2.83 12.22
C VAL A 139 1.99 -2.12 11.41
N LEU A 140 1.57 -0.94 11.85
CA LEU A 140 0.54 -0.14 11.18
C LEU A 140 1.17 0.90 10.25
N ALA A 141 0.67 1.03 9.04
CA ALA A 141 1.18 1.96 8.03
C ALA A 141 0.07 2.92 7.57
N VAL A 142 0.15 4.18 8.00
CA VAL A 142 -0.81 5.22 7.60
C VAL A 142 -0.54 5.65 6.16
N GLU A 143 -1.54 5.52 5.30
CA GLU A 143 -1.47 5.95 3.91
C GLU A 143 -2.18 7.28 3.72
N PRO A 144 -1.46 8.35 3.30
CA PRO A 144 -2.11 9.57 2.86
C PRO A 144 -2.68 9.36 1.47
N LEU A 145 -3.91 9.82 1.23
CA LEU A 145 -4.52 9.77 -0.09
C LEU A 145 -4.49 11.13 -0.77
N HIS A 146 -4.51 11.13 -2.11
CA HIS A 146 -4.58 12.37 -2.88
C HIS A 146 -5.77 13.25 -2.41
N PRO A 147 -5.64 14.58 -2.31
CA PRO A 147 -6.68 15.47 -1.79
C PRO A 147 -8.05 15.33 -2.46
N MET A 148 -8.09 14.84 -3.71
CA MET A 148 -9.35 14.54 -4.42
C MET A 148 -10.22 13.52 -3.67
N TYR A 149 -9.64 12.70 -2.78
CA TYR A 149 -10.33 11.71 -1.97
C TYR A 149 -10.68 12.17 -0.56
N CYS A 150 -10.43 13.46 -0.23
CA CYS A 150 -10.60 13.97 1.12
C CYS A 150 -12.05 13.83 1.64
N ALA A 151 -13.02 13.96 0.74
CA ALA A 151 -14.44 13.95 1.11
C ALA A 151 -15.02 12.54 1.27
N ASP A 152 -14.42 11.52 0.65
CA ASP A 152 -15.05 10.19 0.55
C ASP A 152 -14.16 9.02 1.02
N ARG A 153 -12.83 9.21 1.16
CA ARG A 153 -11.91 8.13 1.50
C ARG A 153 -10.99 8.41 2.66
N SER A 154 -10.32 9.58 2.71
CA SER A 154 -9.37 9.87 3.79
C SER A 154 -9.15 11.36 3.97
N VAL A 155 -9.25 11.82 5.21
CA VAL A 155 -8.89 13.22 5.58
C VAL A 155 -7.38 13.40 5.78
N ILE A 156 -6.61 12.32 5.72
CA ILE A 156 -5.15 12.37 5.72
C ILE A 156 -4.70 12.41 4.27
N VAL A 157 -4.20 13.56 3.82
CA VAL A 157 -3.99 13.85 2.38
C VAL A 157 -2.56 14.28 2.04
N THR A 158 -1.69 14.44 3.03
CA THR A 158 -0.27 14.72 2.81
C THR A 158 0.60 13.77 3.63
N LEU A 159 1.85 13.58 3.18
CA LEU A 159 2.80 12.76 3.91
C LEU A 159 3.11 13.32 5.30
N ASP A 160 3.14 14.64 5.46
CA ASP A 160 3.30 15.30 6.76
C ASP A 160 2.15 14.97 7.74
N GLN A 161 0.90 14.98 7.26
CA GLN A 161 -0.25 14.58 8.08
C GLN A 161 -0.16 13.11 8.49
N ALA A 162 0.18 12.21 7.57
CA ALA A 162 0.35 10.79 7.86
C ALA A 162 1.47 10.56 8.89
N GLN A 163 2.59 11.26 8.73
CA GLN A 163 3.70 11.21 9.68
C GLN A 163 3.32 11.76 11.07
N THR A 164 2.53 12.83 11.12
CA THR A 164 2.01 13.39 12.37
C THR A 164 1.15 12.37 13.11
N VAL A 165 0.24 11.67 12.41
CA VAL A 165 -0.53 10.55 12.98
C VAL A 165 0.41 9.47 13.50
N ALA A 166 1.35 9.01 12.67
CA ALA A 166 2.26 7.93 13.03
C ALA A 166 3.13 8.26 14.26
N ARG A 167 3.66 9.48 14.34
CA ARG A 167 4.47 9.94 15.47
C ARG A 167 3.66 10.04 16.77
N SER A 168 2.42 10.51 16.66
CA SER A 168 1.54 10.67 17.81
C SER A 168 0.98 9.35 18.33
N ALA A 169 0.82 8.35 17.43
CA ALA A 169 0.23 7.06 17.77
C ALA A 169 1.25 6.03 18.29
N GLY A 170 2.56 6.19 18.02
CA GLY A 170 3.54 5.23 18.52
C GLY A 170 4.99 5.46 18.06
N PRO A 171 5.92 4.71 18.64
CA PRO A 171 7.33 4.79 18.25
C PRO A 171 7.58 4.23 16.84
N PRO A 172 8.76 4.50 16.23
CA PRO A 172 9.21 3.79 15.03
C PRO A 172 9.15 2.28 15.23
N GLY A 173 8.75 1.55 14.18
CA GLY A 173 8.59 0.08 14.24
C GLY A 173 7.22 -0.38 14.78
N ARG A 174 6.35 0.52 15.28
CA ARG A 174 4.94 0.20 15.57
C ARG A 174 3.98 0.87 14.61
N VAL A 175 4.21 2.16 14.33
CA VAL A 175 3.40 2.94 13.40
C VAL A 175 4.32 3.72 12.48
N GLY A 176 4.08 3.62 11.18
CA GLY A 176 4.78 4.35 10.15
C GLY A 176 3.83 4.79 9.05
N VAL A 177 4.39 5.04 7.88
CA VAL A 177 3.66 5.59 6.73
C VAL A 177 3.86 4.75 5.48
N VAL A 178 2.87 4.77 4.60
CA VAL A 178 3.01 4.35 3.21
C VAL A 178 3.29 5.58 2.36
N VAL A 179 4.21 5.45 1.42
CA VAL A 179 4.43 6.43 0.37
C VAL A 179 3.86 5.84 -0.92
N ASP A 180 2.64 6.24 -1.32
CA ASP A 180 2.09 5.91 -2.63
C ASP A 180 2.34 7.07 -3.60
N ALA A 181 3.13 6.79 -4.65
CA ALA A 181 3.46 7.76 -5.68
C ALA A 181 2.23 8.47 -6.25
N TYR A 182 1.13 7.72 -6.50
CA TYR A 182 -0.13 8.26 -7.02
C TYR A 182 -0.78 9.29 -6.11
N HIS A 183 -0.57 9.14 -4.81
CA HIS A 183 -1.23 9.98 -3.82
C HIS A 183 -0.40 11.20 -3.39
N VAL A 184 0.93 11.15 -3.55
CA VAL A 184 1.81 12.20 -3.00
C VAL A 184 2.62 12.99 -4.03
N TRP A 185 2.66 12.59 -5.31
CA TRP A 185 3.50 13.22 -6.34
C TRP A 185 3.30 14.73 -6.51
N TRP A 186 2.11 15.22 -6.25
CA TRP A 186 1.69 16.61 -6.41
C TRP A 186 2.14 17.53 -5.28
N ASP A 187 2.52 16.97 -4.11
CA ASP A 187 2.86 17.73 -2.90
C ASP A 187 4.18 18.50 -3.13
N PRO A 188 4.19 19.85 -3.08
CA PRO A 188 5.42 20.64 -3.25
C PRO A 188 6.47 20.35 -2.20
N ASP A 189 6.06 19.90 -1.00
CA ASP A 189 6.93 19.62 0.13
C ASP A 189 7.31 18.11 0.24
N LEU A 190 6.94 17.30 -0.78
CA LEU A 190 7.12 15.84 -0.77
C LEU A 190 8.53 15.41 -0.37
N TYR A 191 9.55 15.93 -1.04
CA TYR A 191 10.94 15.48 -0.81
C TYR A 191 11.49 15.92 0.55
N GLN A 192 11.04 17.06 1.07
CA GLN A 192 11.36 17.49 2.43
C GLN A 192 10.69 16.57 3.45
N ASN A 193 9.40 16.27 3.24
CA ASN A 193 8.63 15.39 4.12
C ASN A 193 9.14 13.94 4.09
N LEU A 194 9.59 13.45 2.94
CA LEU A 194 10.23 12.13 2.84
C LEU A 194 11.46 12.03 3.74
N ALA A 195 12.36 13.02 3.71
CA ALA A 195 13.54 13.04 4.58
C ALA A 195 13.17 12.98 6.07
N LEU A 196 12.07 13.62 6.46
CA LEU A 196 11.55 13.58 7.83
C LEU A 196 10.90 12.24 8.21
N CYS A 197 10.55 11.39 7.22
CA CYS A 197 9.99 10.05 7.43
C CYS A 197 11.06 8.95 7.61
N ALA A 198 12.35 9.29 7.67
CA ALA A 198 13.42 8.30 7.84
C ALA A 198 13.15 7.36 9.02
N GLY A 199 13.25 6.04 8.78
CA GLY A 199 12.97 4.98 9.74
C GLY A 199 11.48 4.74 10.04
N ARG A 200 10.56 5.40 9.31
CA ARG A 200 9.10 5.23 9.45
C ARG A 200 8.38 4.87 8.15
N ILE A 201 9.07 4.81 7.02
CA ILE A 201 8.46 4.33 5.78
C ILE A 201 8.35 2.81 5.88
N LEU A 202 7.14 2.29 5.74
CA LEU A 202 6.79 0.88 5.87
C LEU A 202 6.31 0.27 4.55
N GLY A 203 5.92 1.11 3.60
CA GLY A 203 5.51 0.70 2.25
C GLY A 203 5.83 1.79 1.23
N PHE A 204 6.18 1.36 0.02
CA PHE A 204 6.34 2.23 -1.13
C PHE A 204 5.53 1.66 -2.28
N HIS A 205 4.46 2.39 -2.66
CA HIS A 205 3.55 1.99 -3.73
C HIS A 205 3.79 2.83 -4.98
N VAL A 206 3.71 2.20 -6.14
CA VAL A 206 3.99 2.83 -7.44
C VAL A 206 2.90 2.54 -8.46
N SER A 207 2.49 3.59 -9.12
CA SER A 207 1.73 3.66 -10.35
C SER A 207 1.99 5.03 -10.96
N ASP A 208 1.35 5.39 -12.06
CA ASP A 208 1.58 6.68 -12.68
C ASP A 208 0.31 7.52 -12.79
N TRP A 209 0.47 8.83 -12.97
CA TRP A 209 -0.61 9.77 -13.12
C TRP A 209 -0.73 10.19 -14.59
N LEU A 210 -1.79 9.74 -15.26
CA LEU A 210 -2.04 10.03 -16.67
C LEU A 210 -2.53 11.46 -16.90
N VAL A 211 -2.11 12.05 -18.00
CA VAL A 211 -2.56 13.39 -18.44
C VAL A 211 -3.07 13.30 -19.90
N PRO A 212 -4.35 13.60 -20.17
CA PRO A 212 -5.40 13.88 -19.19
C PRO A 212 -5.74 12.66 -18.32
N THR A 213 -6.18 12.91 -17.08
CA THR A 213 -6.63 11.84 -16.19
C THR A 213 -7.99 11.32 -16.65
N PRO A 214 -8.11 10.04 -17.06
CA PRO A 214 -9.37 9.54 -17.62
C PRO A 214 -10.43 9.26 -16.53
N ASP A 215 -9.98 8.78 -15.39
CA ASP A 215 -10.79 8.44 -14.21
C ASP A 215 -9.88 8.52 -12.98
N ILE A 216 -10.32 9.20 -11.94
CA ILE A 216 -9.50 9.42 -10.73
C ILE A 216 -9.21 8.10 -10.01
N LEU A 217 -10.18 7.18 -9.96
CA LEU A 217 -10.05 5.94 -9.22
C LEU A 217 -9.49 4.80 -10.10
N ASN A 218 -10.06 4.62 -11.30
CA ASN A 218 -9.77 3.48 -12.15
C ASN A 218 -8.97 3.86 -13.40
N GLY A 219 -8.22 4.94 -13.34
CA GLY A 219 -7.43 5.46 -14.45
C GLY A 219 -5.97 5.72 -14.07
N ARG A 220 -5.43 4.99 -13.07
CA ARG A 220 -3.99 5.05 -12.77
C ARG A 220 -3.20 4.53 -13.98
N GLY A 221 -2.05 5.16 -14.28
CA GLY A 221 -1.15 4.74 -15.34
C GLY A 221 -0.24 3.58 -14.93
N LEU A 222 0.20 2.80 -15.91
CA LEU A 222 1.40 1.97 -15.75
C LEU A 222 2.61 2.88 -15.57
N MET A 223 3.62 2.40 -14.86
CA MET A 223 4.86 3.13 -14.63
C MET A 223 5.47 3.59 -15.96
N GLY A 224 5.69 4.90 -16.09
CA GLY A 224 6.24 5.55 -17.28
C GLY A 224 5.20 6.01 -18.32
N ASP A 225 3.91 5.80 -18.09
CA ASP A 225 2.85 6.32 -18.99
C ASP A 225 2.36 7.72 -18.59
N GLY A 226 2.74 8.20 -17.41
CA GLY A 226 2.29 9.46 -16.87
C GLY A 226 3.42 10.44 -16.59
N ILE A 227 3.19 11.30 -15.58
CA ILE A 227 4.05 12.44 -15.28
C ILE A 227 4.86 12.30 -13.99
N ILE A 228 4.73 11.19 -13.25
CA ILE A 228 5.42 11.02 -11.97
C ILE A 228 6.90 10.66 -12.23
N GLU A 229 7.82 11.40 -11.62
CA GLU A 229 9.26 11.11 -11.66
C GLU A 229 9.60 9.89 -10.78
N LEU A 230 9.09 8.69 -11.13
CA LEU A 230 9.14 7.49 -10.28
C LEU A 230 10.56 7.11 -9.84
N ARG A 231 11.56 7.18 -10.72
CA ARG A 231 12.96 6.88 -10.33
C ARG A 231 13.52 7.89 -9.32
N ARG A 232 13.18 9.17 -9.48
CA ARG A 232 13.56 10.21 -8.53
C ARG A 232 12.92 9.97 -7.17
N LEU A 233 11.62 9.68 -7.16
CA LEU A 233 10.87 9.38 -5.95
C LEU A 233 11.41 8.12 -5.26
N ARG A 234 11.66 7.05 -6.01
CA ARG A 234 12.26 5.84 -5.49
C ARG A 234 13.60 6.10 -4.81
N ARG A 235 14.52 6.83 -5.47
CA ARG A 235 15.82 7.18 -4.87
C ARG A 235 15.67 7.99 -3.58
N ALA A 236 14.69 8.89 -3.53
CA ALA A 236 14.40 9.66 -2.32
C ALA A 236 13.86 8.78 -1.19
N VAL A 237 13.01 7.79 -1.50
CA VAL A 237 12.52 6.79 -0.54
C VAL A 237 13.67 5.90 -0.04
N ASP A 238 14.50 5.36 -0.94
CA ASP A 238 15.65 4.53 -0.58
C ASP A 238 16.67 5.33 0.30
N ALA A 239 16.87 6.62 0.02
CA ALA A 239 17.74 7.49 0.82
C ALA A 239 17.28 7.67 2.28
N THR A 240 16.02 7.39 2.60
CA THR A 240 15.50 7.36 3.99
C THR A 240 15.88 6.09 4.76
N GLY A 241 16.53 5.12 4.10
CA GLY A 241 16.85 3.80 4.64
C GLY A 241 15.78 2.73 4.36
N TYR A 242 14.77 3.02 3.55
CA TYR A 242 13.77 2.03 3.15
C TYR A 242 14.34 1.05 2.13
N GLY A 243 14.51 -0.21 2.52
CA GLY A 243 14.99 -1.29 1.67
C GLY A 243 13.93 -2.38 1.38
N GLY A 244 12.68 -2.13 1.75
CA GLY A 244 11.58 -3.09 1.63
C GLY A 244 11.04 -3.26 0.20
N PRO A 245 9.94 -4.02 0.04
CA PRO A 245 9.29 -4.25 -1.25
C PRO A 245 8.78 -2.94 -1.88
N ILE A 246 8.70 -2.94 -3.21
CA ILE A 246 8.07 -1.86 -3.98
C ILE A 246 6.80 -2.43 -4.59
N GLU A 247 5.66 -1.92 -4.15
CA GLU A 247 4.36 -2.45 -4.47
C GLU A 247 3.75 -1.74 -5.69
N VAL A 248 3.39 -2.50 -6.71
CA VAL A 248 2.67 -1.95 -7.87
C VAL A 248 1.18 -2.06 -7.61
N GLU A 249 0.51 -0.90 -7.49
CA GLU A 249 -0.92 -0.79 -7.24
C GLU A 249 -1.59 0.04 -8.34
N ILE A 250 -2.23 -0.63 -9.29
CA ILE A 250 -2.80 0.01 -10.48
C ILE A 250 -4.28 -0.32 -10.61
N PHE A 251 -5.14 0.65 -10.28
CA PHE A 251 -6.56 0.60 -10.62
C PHE A 251 -6.74 1.14 -12.02
N ASN A 252 -6.85 0.24 -13.03
CA ASN A 252 -6.97 0.65 -14.43
C ASN A 252 -7.84 -0.33 -15.22
N ARG A 253 -8.97 0.17 -15.73
CA ARG A 253 -9.93 -0.65 -16.48
C ARG A 253 -9.34 -1.26 -17.76
N ALA A 254 -8.43 -0.55 -18.43
CA ALA A 254 -7.80 -1.08 -19.65
C ALA A 254 -6.81 -2.21 -19.30
N LEU A 255 -6.05 -2.05 -18.20
CA LEU A 255 -5.17 -3.12 -17.71
C LEU A 255 -5.98 -4.35 -17.27
N TRP A 256 -7.11 -4.14 -16.58
CA TRP A 256 -8.00 -5.22 -16.13
C TRP A 256 -8.68 -5.98 -17.26
N ALA A 257 -8.77 -5.39 -18.46
CA ALA A 257 -9.32 -6.04 -19.65
C ALA A 257 -8.32 -6.94 -20.37
N LEU A 258 -7.02 -6.86 -20.04
CA LEU A 258 -6.01 -7.74 -20.61
C LEU A 258 -6.09 -9.15 -20.01
N PRO A 259 -5.61 -10.17 -20.73
CA PRO A 259 -5.29 -11.46 -20.13
C PRO A 259 -4.35 -11.25 -18.94
N ALA A 260 -4.64 -11.88 -17.80
CA ALA A 260 -3.95 -11.60 -16.55
C ALA A 260 -2.43 -11.84 -16.60
N GLU A 261 -1.98 -12.86 -17.31
CA GLU A 261 -0.54 -13.14 -17.55
C GLU A 261 0.12 -12.02 -18.38
N GLU A 262 -0.57 -11.47 -19.36
CA GLU A 262 -0.10 -10.34 -20.16
C GLU A 262 0.02 -9.08 -19.29
N ALA A 263 -0.98 -8.83 -18.44
CA ALA A 263 -0.96 -7.71 -17.49
C ALA A 263 0.22 -7.83 -16.52
N LEU A 264 0.49 -9.01 -15.95
CA LEU A 264 1.63 -9.24 -15.07
C LEU A 264 2.98 -9.00 -15.76
N ASN A 265 3.13 -9.53 -16.97
CA ASN A 265 4.36 -9.33 -17.76
C ASN A 265 4.60 -7.86 -18.08
N LEU A 266 3.53 -7.13 -18.42
CA LEU A 266 3.59 -5.69 -18.68
C LEU A 266 3.97 -4.91 -17.41
N VAL A 267 3.37 -5.23 -16.27
CA VAL A 267 3.71 -4.64 -14.98
C VAL A 267 5.18 -4.86 -14.63
N ALA A 268 5.68 -6.09 -14.76
CA ALA A 268 7.08 -6.41 -14.48
C ALA A 268 8.05 -5.67 -15.42
N ALA A 269 7.76 -5.62 -16.73
CA ALA A 269 8.56 -4.90 -17.69
C ALA A 269 8.62 -3.39 -17.40
N ARG A 270 7.46 -2.78 -17.08
CA ARG A 270 7.37 -1.35 -16.73
C ARG A 270 8.09 -1.02 -15.42
N TYR A 271 7.96 -1.89 -14.42
CA TYR A 271 8.69 -1.76 -13.17
C TYR A 271 10.21 -1.74 -13.42
N LEU A 272 10.73 -2.69 -14.16
CA LEU A 272 12.16 -2.77 -14.50
C LEU A 272 12.64 -1.52 -15.25
N THR A 273 11.82 -1.01 -16.18
CA THR A 273 12.21 0.12 -17.03
C THR A 273 12.11 1.47 -16.30
N HIS A 274 11.14 1.66 -15.40
CA HIS A 274 10.79 2.99 -14.89
C HIS A 274 10.96 3.16 -13.37
N VAL A 275 11.14 2.06 -12.63
CA VAL A 275 11.25 2.09 -11.16
C VAL A 275 12.54 1.46 -10.67
N ALA A 276 12.90 0.28 -11.14
CA ALA A 276 14.12 -0.40 -10.73
C ALA A 276 15.37 0.43 -11.07
N ASP A 277 16.42 0.32 -10.25
CA ASP A 277 17.71 0.89 -10.63
C ASP A 277 18.27 0.11 -11.83
N GLU A 278 18.98 0.83 -12.69
CA GLU A 278 19.86 0.18 -13.64
C GLU A 278 20.92 -0.57 -12.82
N GLU A 279 21.05 -1.88 -13.06
CA GLU A 279 22.22 -2.60 -12.54
C GLU A 279 23.46 -1.83 -13.03
N VAL A 280 24.18 -1.22 -12.10
CA VAL A 280 25.51 -0.69 -12.42
C VAL A 280 26.35 -1.91 -12.73
N SER A 281 26.48 -2.22 -14.03
CA SER A 281 27.43 -3.23 -14.50
C SER A 281 28.81 -2.80 -14.04
N SER A 282 29.26 -3.39 -12.94
CA SER A 282 30.60 -3.24 -12.38
C SER A 282 31.60 -4.09 -13.15
#